data_984495562081a17ff763b098a6f1f6e5
#
_entry.id   984495562081a17ff763b098a6f1f6e5
#
_cell.length_a   1.000
_cell.length_b   1.000
_cell.length_c   1.000
_cell.angle_alpha   90.00
_cell.angle_beta   90.00
_cell.angle_gamma   90.00
#
_symmetry.space_group_name_H-M   'P 1'
#
loop_
_entity.id
_entity.type
_entity.pdbx_description
1 polymer ?
#
loop_
_entity_poly.entity_id
_entity_poly.type
_entity_poly.pdbx_seq_one_letter_code
_entity_poly.pdbx_strand_id
1 'polypeptide(L)'
;MFIAMNRFRVKKGSEGDFERVWLSRDTHLEKVPGFVEFHLLKGPELEDHTLYASHSVWQSRAAFEAWTRSEAFRAAHSRAGDNKPLYLEHPQFEGFEVRQTVKAAKAAAA
;
A
#
# COMPACT_ATOMS: atom_id res chain seq x y z
N MET A 1 -5.38 -15.31 -4.83
CA MET A 1 -4.77 -13.96 -4.84
C MET A 1 -5.31 -13.15 -3.67
N PHE A 2 -4.45 -12.38 -3.05
CA PHE A 2 -4.79 -11.62 -1.85
C PHE A 2 -4.38 -10.16 -2.04
N ILE A 3 -5.21 -9.22 -1.58
CA ILE A 3 -4.91 -7.79 -1.63
C ILE A 3 -4.85 -7.26 -0.21
N ALA A 4 -3.75 -6.58 0.12
CA ALA A 4 -3.57 -5.92 1.40
C ALA A 4 -3.62 -4.41 1.21
N MET A 5 -4.49 -3.73 1.94
CA MET A 5 -4.64 -2.27 1.86
C MET A 5 -4.44 -1.63 3.22
N ASN A 6 -3.79 -0.47 3.22
CA ASN A 6 -3.76 0.40 4.38
C ASN A 6 -4.34 1.75 3.96
N ARG A 7 -5.31 2.25 4.71
CA ARG A 7 -5.93 3.56 4.45
C ARG A 7 -5.30 4.61 5.35
N PHE A 8 -4.96 5.76 4.77
CA PHE A 8 -4.34 6.87 5.47
C PHE A 8 -5.19 8.12 5.33
N ARG A 9 -5.54 8.72 6.46
CA ARG A 9 -6.22 10.03 6.47
C ARG A 9 -5.13 11.09 6.58
N VAL A 10 -4.64 11.55 5.43
CA VAL A 10 -3.52 12.48 5.36
C VAL A 10 -4.00 13.90 5.64
N LYS A 11 -3.29 14.60 6.50
CA LYS A 11 -3.65 15.98 6.89
C LYS A 11 -3.65 16.88 5.68
N LYS A 12 -4.62 17.79 5.62
CA LYS A 12 -4.69 18.80 4.56
C LYS A 12 -3.42 19.62 4.57
N GLY A 13 -2.82 19.77 3.41
CA GLY A 13 -1.56 20.48 3.27
C GLY A 13 -0.32 19.59 3.37
N SER A 14 -0.48 18.36 3.83
CA SER A 14 0.64 17.40 3.96
C SER A 14 0.70 16.39 2.82
N GLU A 15 -0.17 16.51 1.82
CA GLU A 15 -0.26 15.54 0.73
C GLU A 15 1.07 15.39 -0.02
N GLY A 16 1.71 16.50 -0.36
CA GLY A 16 2.98 16.45 -1.08
C GLY A 16 4.09 15.79 -0.28
N ASP A 17 4.14 16.06 1.02
CA ASP A 17 5.13 15.44 1.90
C ASP A 17 4.87 13.95 2.05
N PHE A 18 3.61 13.55 2.14
CA PHE A 18 3.23 12.14 2.23
C PHE A 18 3.65 11.39 0.97
N GLU A 19 3.34 11.93 -0.21
CA GLU A 19 3.73 11.30 -1.47
C GLU A 19 5.25 11.20 -1.60
N ARG A 20 5.97 12.26 -1.20
CA ARG A 20 7.43 12.27 -1.26
C ARG A 20 8.04 11.18 -0.40
N VAL A 21 7.50 10.95 0.79
CA VAL A 21 7.95 9.87 1.66
C VAL A 21 7.80 8.51 0.98
N TRP A 22 6.63 8.25 0.39
CA TRP A 22 6.37 6.97 -0.25
C TRP A 22 7.18 6.78 -1.52
N LEU A 23 7.28 7.81 -2.36
CA LEU A 23 7.99 7.70 -3.64
C LEU A 23 9.51 7.54 -3.45
N SER A 24 10.05 8.03 -2.33
CA SER A 24 11.49 7.90 -2.05
C SER A 24 11.84 6.66 -1.24
N ARG A 25 10.84 5.92 -0.74
CA ARG A 25 11.06 4.75 0.10
C ARG A 25 11.48 3.54 -0.74
N ASP A 26 12.49 2.81 -0.26
CA ASP A 26 12.77 1.48 -0.78
C ASP A 26 11.82 0.51 -0.09
N THR A 27 10.91 -0.08 -0.85
CA THR A 27 9.91 -0.99 -0.29
C THR A 27 10.45 -2.40 -0.04
N HIS A 28 11.58 -2.76 -0.66
CA HIS A 28 12.17 -4.09 -0.60
C HIS A 28 11.21 -5.21 -1.04
N LEU A 29 10.22 -4.87 -1.89
CA LEU A 29 9.18 -5.81 -2.29
C LEU A 29 9.50 -6.64 -3.53
N GLU A 30 10.33 -6.12 -4.43
CA GLU A 30 10.50 -6.69 -5.77
C GLU A 30 10.83 -8.17 -5.79
N LYS A 31 11.60 -8.66 -4.84
CA LYS A 31 12.06 -10.05 -4.79
C LYS A 31 11.38 -10.89 -3.72
N VAL A 32 10.34 -10.36 -3.09
CA VAL A 32 9.64 -11.10 -2.04
C VAL A 32 8.79 -12.21 -2.67
N PRO A 33 8.92 -13.45 -2.20
CA PRO A 33 8.13 -14.56 -2.77
C PRO A 33 6.63 -14.30 -2.66
N GLY A 34 5.93 -14.47 -3.78
CA GLY A 34 4.48 -14.29 -3.83
C GLY A 34 4.01 -12.85 -4.01
N PHE A 35 4.91 -11.89 -3.99
CA PHE A 35 4.55 -10.50 -4.29
C PHE A 35 4.23 -10.34 -5.78
N VAL A 36 3.16 -9.60 -6.09
CA VAL A 36 2.75 -9.36 -7.48
C VAL A 36 3.00 -7.90 -7.88
N GLU A 37 2.36 -6.97 -7.19
CA GLU A 37 2.52 -5.53 -7.49
C GLU A 37 2.08 -4.67 -6.33
N PHE A 38 2.50 -3.41 -6.36
CA PHE A 38 2.20 -2.43 -5.33
C PHE A 38 1.74 -1.13 -5.98
N HIS A 39 0.74 -0.49 -5.37
CA HIS A 39 0.27 0.82 -5.79
C HIS A 39 0.11 1.73 -4.58
N LEU A 40 0.54 2.98 -4.73
CA LEU A 40 0.14 4.04 -3.83
C LEU A 40 -1.03 4.75 -4.50
N LEU A 41 -2.16 4.82 -3.81
CA LEU A 41 -3.41 5.35 -4.36
C LEU A 41 -3.75 6.67 -3.69
N LYS A 42 -4.18 7.64 -4.50
CA LYS A 42 -4.73 8.90 -3.99
C LYS A 42 -6.23 8.90 -4.22
N GLY A 43 -6.98 9.05 -3.14
CA GLY A 43 -8.43 9.11 -3.17
C GLY A 43 -8.96 10.54 -3.12
N PRO A 44 -10.21 10.72 -2.70
CA PRO A 44 -10.84 12.04 -2.68
C PRO A 44 -10.27 12.94 -1.58
N GLU A 45 -10.35 14.24 -1.82
CA GLU A 45 -10.12 15.24 -0.78
C GLU A 45 -11.42 15.42 -0.01
N LEU A 46 -11.35 15.23 1.30
CA LEU A 46 -12.50 15.38 2.18
C LEU A 46 -12.32 16.65 3.01
N GLU A 47 -13.25 16.93 3.90
CA GLU A 47 -13.24 18.18 4.65
C GLU A 47 -12.00 18.32 5.51
N ASP A 48 -11.61 17.27 6.22
CA ASP A 48 -10.51 17.30 7.18
C ASP A 48 -9.26 16.52 6.75
N HIS A 49 -9.30 15.84 5.62
CA HIS A 49 -8.16 15.04 5.15
C HIS A 49 -8.27 14.71 3.67
N THR A 50 -7.18 14.23 3.11
CA THR A 50 -7.18 13.58 1.80
C THR A 50 -6.96 12.08 2.04
N LEU A 51 -7.78 11.24 1.43
CA LEU A 51 -7.64 9.80 1.57
C LEU A 51 -6.53 9.30 0.66
N TYR A 52 -5.63 8.51 1.23
CA TYR A 52 -4.64 7.74 0.47
C TYR A 52 -4.74 6.28 0.88
N ALA A 53 -4.22 5.40 0.06
CA ALA A 53 -4.13 3.99 0.42
C ALA A 53 -2.88 3.38 -0.21
N SER A 54 -2.28 2.44 0.51
CA SER A 54 -1.31 1.54 -0.07
C SER A 54 -2.07 0.28 -0.47
N HIS A 55 -1.71 -0.30 -1.61
CA HIS A 55 -2.41 -1.44 -2.19
C HIS A 55 -1.38 -2.41 -2.71
N SER A 56 -1.26 -3.55 -2.06
CA SER A 56 -0.30 -4.59 -2.48
C SER A 56 -1.04 -5.86 -2.86
N VAL A 57 -0.63 -6.47 -3.95
CA VAL A 57 -1.24 -7.69 -4.50
C VAL A 57 -0.28 -8.85 -4.30
N TRP A 58 -0.80 -9.97 -3.82
CA TRP A 58 -0.04 -11.16 -3.45
C TRP A 58 -0.67 -12.41 -4.06
N GLN A 59 0.15 -13.40 -4.37
CA GLN A 59 -0.35 -14.67 -4.90
C GLN A 59 -1.26 -15.38 -3.90
N SER A 60 -0.99 -15.21 -2.60
CA SER A 60 -1.79 -15.82 -1.54
C SER A 60 -1.70 -14.99 -0.26
N ARG A 61 -2.65 -15.21 0.63
CA ARG A 61 -2.61 -14.62 1.97
C ARG A 61 -1.37 -15.09 2.74
N ALA A 62 -1.01 -16.36 2.58
CA ALA A 62 0.16 -16.91 3.26
C ALA A 62 1.45 -16.19 2.84
N ALA A 63 1.57 -15.84 1.56
CA ALA A 63 2.73 -15.09 1.07
C ALA A 63 2.81 -13.71 1.72
N PHE A 64 1.68 -13.02 1.83
CA PHE A 64 1.61 -11.74 2.51
C PHE A 64 2.00 -11.87 3.98
N GLU A 65 1.44 -12.85 4.68
CA GLU A 65 1.72 -13.04 6.10
C GLU A 65 3.21 -13.38 6.33
N ALA A 66 3.80 -14.19 5.46
CA ALA A 66 5.22 -14.51 5.54
C ALA A 66 6.07 -13.24 5.38
N TRP A 67 5.69 -12.36 4.45
CA TRP A 67 6.40 -11.10 4.26
C TRP A 67 6.34 -10.23 5.51
N THR A 68 5.19 -10.14 6.21
CA THR A 68 5.06 -9.31 7.41
C THR A 68 5.98 -9.75 8.54
N ARG A 69 6.51 -10.98 8.48
CA ARG A 69 7.45 -11.51 9.47
C ARG A 69 8.89 -11.45 8.98
N SER A 70 9.14 -10.92 7.78
CA SER A 70 10.44 -10.96 7.15
C SER A 70 11.30 -9.75 7.50
N GLU A 71 12.61 -9.87 7.23
CA GLU A 71 13.53 -8.75 7.37
C GLU A 71 13.23 -7.65 6.35
N ALA A 72 12.76 -8.01 5.16
CA ALA A 72 12.37 -7.04 4.15
C ALA A 72 11.26 -6.13 4.67
N PHE A 73 10.27 -6.71 5.38
CA PHE A 73 9.21 -5.94 6.00
C PHE A 73 9.77 -5.00 7.07
N ARG A 74 10.62 -5.51 7.96
CA ARG A 74 11.23 -4.68 9.00
C ARG A 74 12.06 -3.55 8.41
N ALA A 75 12.84 -3.83 7.37
CA ALA A 75 13.64 -2.82 6.70
C ALA A 75 12.77 -1.73 6.07
N ALA A 76 11.69 -2.13 5.38
CA ALA A 76 10.80 -1.17 4.73
C ALA A 76 10.03 -0.30 5.73
N HIS A 77 9.79 -0.80 6.95
CA HIS A 77 8.98 -0.10 7.97
C HIS A 77 9.80 0.42 9.14
N SER A 78 11.12 0.37 9.07
CA SER A 78 11.99 0.77 10.18
C SER A 78 11.79 2.22 10.62
N ARG A 79 11.31 3.09 9.72
CA ARG A 79 11.09 4.51 10.01
C ARG A 79 9.62 4.91 9.88
N ALA A 80 8.70 3.95 9.91
CA ALA A 80 7.27 4.23 9.73
C ALA A 80 6.73 5.21 10.78
N GLY A 81 7.25 5.16 12.01
CA GLY A 81 6.85 6.07 13.08
C GLY A 81 7.18 7.53 12.81
N ASP A 82 8.15 7.81 11.97
CA ASP A 82 8.57 9.18 11.65
C ASP A 82 7.51 9.93 10.83
N ASN A 83 6.54 9.21 10.26
CA ASN A 83 5.51 9.79 9.41
C ASN A 83 4.21 10.11 10.15
N LYS A 84 4.15 9.85 11.45
CA LYS A 84 2.94 10.09 12.26
C LYS A 84 2.37 11.51 12.14
N PRO A 85 3.19 12.58 12.07
CA PRO A 85 2.65 13.93 11.94
C PRO A 85 1.89 14.18 10.64
N LEU A 86 2.02 13.32 9.63
CA LEU A 86 1.36 13.48 8.34
C LEU A 86 -0.08 12.96 8.33
N TYR A 87 -0.46 12.13 9.31
CA TYR A 87 -1.79 11.51 9.38
C TYR A 87 -2.61 12.04 10.55
N LEU A 88 -3.94 11.95 10.42
CA LEU A 88 -4.84 12.27 11.52
C LEU A 88 -4.88 11.17 12.57
N GLU A 89 -4.71 9.91 12.13
CA GLU A 89 -4.77 8.75 13.00
C GLU A 89 -3.94 7.61 12.42
N HIS A 90 -3.82 6.54 13.19
CA HIS A 90 -3.10 5.35 12.75
C HIS A 90 -3.73 4.77 11.47
N PRO A 91 -2.93 4.31 10.48
CA PRO A 91 -3.48 3.71 9.26
C PRO A 91 -4.39 2.52 9.56
N GLN A 92 -5.43 2.37 8.77
CA GLN A 92 -6.38 1.26 8.91
C GLN A 92 -6.07 0.18 7.88
N PHE A 93 -5.82 -1.03 8.37
CA PHE A 93 -5.50 -2.18 7.51
C PHE A 93 -6.77 -2.92 7.11
N GLU A 94 -6.84 -3.31 5.83
CA GLU A 94 -7.89 -4.19 5.32
C GLU A 94 -7.26 -5.22 4.40
N GLY A 95 -7.65 -6.50 4.58
CA GLY A 95 -7.18 -7.57 3.71
C GLY A 95 -8.36 -8.17 2.95
N PHE A 96 -8.13 -8.50 1.66
CA PHE A 96 -9.18 -9.03 0.80
C PHE A 96 -8.69 -10.25 0.03
N GLU A 97 -9.48 -11.29 0.00
CA GLU A 97 -9.24 -12.40 -0.93
C GLU A 97 -9.94 -12.09 -2.24
N VAL A 98 -9.22 -12.21 -3.36
CA VAL A 98 -9.79 -11.99 -4.67
C VAL A 98 -10.71 -13.14 -5.01
N ARG A 99 -11.98 -12.84 -5.27
CA ARG A 99 -12.99 -13.86 -5.57
C ARG A 99 -13.28 -13.96 -7.06
N GLN A 100 -12.91 -12.95 -7.82
CA GLN A 100 -13.09 -12.94 -9.26
C GLN A 100 -12.09 -11.97 -9.90
N THR A 101 -11.50 -12.37 -11.02
CA THR A 101 -10.63 -11.50 -11.81
C THR A 101 -11.10 -11.58 -13.25
N VAL A 102 -11.36 -10.42 -13.83
CA VAL A 102 -11.68 -10.30 -15.25
C VAL A 102 -10.62 -9.41 -15.87
N LYS A 103 -9.95 -9.92 -16.88
CA LYS A 103 -8.89 -9.18 -17.57
C LYS A 103 -9.38 -8.73 -18.93
N ALA A 104 -8.85 -7.60 -19.39
CA ALA A 104 -9.13 -7.14 -20.75
C ALA A 104 -8.65 -8.19 -21.77
N ALA A 105 -9.35 -8.30 -22.89
CA ALA A 105 -8.90 -9.13 -23.99
C ALA A 105 -7.55 -8.60 -24.49
N LYS A 106 -6.68 -9.50 -24.92
CA LYS A 106 -5.33 -9.14 -25.34
C LYS A 106 -5.32 -8.09 -26.45
N ALA A 107 -6.25 -8.19 -27.38
CA ALA A 107 -6.39 -7.22 -28.48
C ALA A 107 -6.82 -5.84 -27.98
N ALA A 108 -7.59 -5.77 -26.90
CA ALA A 108 -8.05 -4.51 -26.34
C ALA A 108 -6.95 -3.79 -25.57
N ALA A 109 -5.92 -4.49 -25.15
CA ALA A 109 -4.80 -3.91 -24.42
C ALA A 109 -3.75 -3.26 -25.32
N ALA A 110 -3.85 -3.45 -26.62
CA ALA A 110 -2.90 -2.94 -27.61
C ALA A 110 -3.14 -1.43 -27.94
#